data_25e149ab10515ef0bf82fb6a5f11801f
#
_entry.id   25e149ab10515ef0bf82fb6a5f11801f
#
_cell.length_a   1.000
_cell.length_b   1.000
_cell.length_c   1.000
_cell.angle_alpha   90.00
_cell.angle_beta   90.00
_cell.angle_gamma   90.00
#
_symmetry.space_group_name_H-M   'P 1'
#
loop_
_entity.id
_entity.type
_entity.pdbx_description
1 polymer ?
#
loop_
_entity_poly.entity_id
_entity_poly.type
_entity_poly.pdbx_seq_one_letter_code
_entity_poly.pdbx_strand_id
1 'polypeptide(L)'
;MELPFTVKEAAGDVLIYKAEGDNEVAGIRTNSFRVYQSPAGNSIVFDQEFPIDETGKYPEAFPEALKRMDIDGISYSEGGWVENEEGKLVASWSNVKGTFSDTLTLRFINWDNEVMGSVTFRLQK
;
A
#
# COMPACT_ATOMS: atom_id res chain seq x y z
N MET A 1 -11.60 -32.77 -6.74
CA MET A 1 -11.27 -32.22 -6.57
C MET A 1 -11.11 -31.44 -6.53
N GLU A 2 -11.39 -30.91 -6.54
CA GLU A 2 -11.17 -30.09 -6.53
C GLU A 2 -10.79 -29.53 -5.71
N LEU A 3 -10.86 -29.50 -5.14
CA LEU A 3 -10.49 -28.88 -4.45
C LEU A 3 -9.76 -27.96 -4.35
N PRO A 4 -9.41 -27.72 -4.44
CA PRO A 4 -8.48 -26.66 -4.16
C PRO A 4 -8.96 -25.27 -4.38
N PHE A 5 -9.88 -25.10 -5.19
CA PHE A 5 -10.40 -23.78 -5.29
C PHE A 5 -11.19 -23.39 -4.09
N THR A 6 -11.49 -24.33 -3.30
CA THR A 6 -12.10 -24.03 -2.03
C THR A 6 -11.19 -23.16 -1.18
N VAL A 7 -9.90 -23.43 -1.26
CA VAL A 7 -8.94 -22.59 -0.56
C VAL A 7 -8.99 -21.17 -1.07
N LYS A 8 -9.12 -21.02 -2.37
CA LYS A 8 -9.21 -19.71 -2.97
C LYS A 8 -10.43 -18.95 -2.47
N GLU A 9 -11.55 -19.62 -2.36
CA GLU A 9 -12.73 -18.98 -1.85
C GLU A 9 -12.60 -18.64 -0.39
N ALA A 10 -11.95 -19.49 0.37
CA ALA A 10 -11.75 -19.24 1.78
C ALA A 10 -10.80 -18.06 2.00
N ALA A 11 -9.92 -17.82 1.06
CA ALA A 11 -9.00 -16.68 1.18
C ALA A 11 -9.72 -15.35 0.99
N GLY A 12 -10.96 -15.38 0.49
CA GLY A 12 -11.72 -14.17 0.34
C GLY A 12 -11.39 -13.40 -0.91
N ASP A 13 -11.81 -12.18 -0.92
CA ASP A 13 -11.70 -11.33 -2.09
C ASP A 13 -10.43 -10.51 -2.08
N VAL A 14 -10.03 -10.10 -3.28
CA VAL A 14 -8.95 -9.15 -3.43
C VAL A 14 -9.55 -7.89 -4.06
N LEU A 15 -9.39 -6.76 -3.36
CA LEU A 15 -9.83 -5.48 -3.87
C LEU A 15 -8.62 -4.77 -4.46
N ILE A 16 -8.77 -4.25 -5.65
CA ILE A 16 -7.68 -3.55 -6.33
C ILE A 16 -8.05 -2.09 -6.45
N TYR A 17 -7.20 -1.22 -5.91
CA TYR A 17 -7.38 0.23 -5.97
C TYR A 17 -6.29 0.82 -6.85
N LYS A 18 -6.67 1.64 -7.81
CA LYS A 18 -5.71 2.30 -8.68
C LYS A 18 -5.73 3.80 -8.48
N ALA A 19 -4.57 4.41 -8.62
CA ALA A 19 -4.43 5.84 -8.44
C ALA A 19 -5.24 6.58 -9.49
N GLU A 20 -5.85 7.68 -9.04
CA GLU A 20 -6.65 8.54 -9.89
C GLU A 20 -5.98 9.90 -9.88
N GLY A 21 -5.46 10.33 -11.03
CA GLY A 21 -4.77 11.61 -11.11
C GLY A 21 -3.32 11.51 -10.71
N ASP A 22 -2.80 12.60 -10.11
CA ASP A 22 -1.41 12.67 -9.71
C ASP A 22 -1.14 11.69 -8.58
N ASN A 23 -0.14 10.84 -8.77
CA ASN A 23 0.12 9.76 -7.82
C ASN A 23 1.54 9.79 -7.24
N GLU A 24 2.22 10.92 -7.34
CA GLU A 24 3.58 11.03 -6.79
C GLU A 24 3.61 11.98 -5.61
N VAL A 25 4.14 11.50 -4.47
CA VAL A 25 4.33 12.31 -3.28
C VAL A 25 5.72 12.03 -2.75
N ALA A 26 6.50 13.10 -2.50
CA ALA A 26 7.85 12.99 -1.95
C ALA A 26 8.75 12.09 -2.80
N GLY A 27 8.48 12.05 -4.10
CA GLY A 27 9.27 11.21 -5.01
C GLY A 27 8.79 9.77 -5.09
N ILE A 28 7.82 9.39 -4.29
CA ILE A 28 7.27 8.03 -4.32
C ILE A 28 6.03 8.04 -5.19
N ARG A 29 6.02 7.20 -6.20
CA ARG A 29 4.86 7.03 -7.05
C ARG A 29 4.09 5.80 -6.60
N THR A 30 2.84 5.97 -6.20
CA THR A 30 1.98 4.87 -5.78
C THR A 30 0.98 4.59 -6.89
N ASN A 31 1.16 3.49 -7.61
CA ASN A 31 0.33 3.17 -8.75
C ASN A 31 -0.99 2.53 -8.34
N SER A 32 -0.94 1.66 -7.35
CA SER A 32 -2.12 0.93 -6.92
C SER A 32 -1.83 0.29 -5.57
N PHE A 33 -2.87 -0.25 -4.95
CA PHE A 33 -2.69 -1.15 -3.83
C PHE A 33 -3.78 -2.20 -3.87
N ARG A 34 -3.49 -3.31 -3.21
CA ARG A 34 -4.43 -4.43 -3.16
C ARG A 34 -4.76 -4.73 -1.72
N VAL A 35 -6.04 -5.00 -1.49
CA VAL A 35 -6.52 -5.39 -0.18
C VAL A 35 -6.85 -6.86 -0.24
N TYR A 36 -6.14 -7.67 0.54
CA TYR A 36 -6.36 -9.10 0.61
C TYR A 36 -7.23 -9.38 1.83
N GLN A 37 -8.44 -9.87 1.59
CA GLN A 37 -9.38 -10.15 2.66
C GLN A 37 -9.38 -11.64 2.96
N SER A 38 -9.28 -11.99 4.23
CA SER A 38 -9.33 -13.39 4.62
C SER A 38 -9.96 -13.51 6.00
N PRO A 39 -10.41 -14.72 6.37
CA PRO A 39 -10.96 -14.91 7.72
C PRO A 39 -9.97 -14.62 8.83
N ALA A 40 -8.68 -14.75 8.54
CA ALA A 40 -7.64 -14.50 9.54
C ALA A 40 -7.32 -13.03 9.70
N GLY A 41 -7.82 -12.19 8.80
CA GLY A 41 -7.55 -10.75 8.83
C GLY A 41 -7.28 -10.23 7.43
N ASN A 42 -7.23 -8.93 7.33
CA ASN A 42 -7.00 -8.25 6.05
C ASN A 42 -5.58 -7.72 5.99
N SER A 43 -5.06 -7.64 4.78
CA SER A 43 -3.76 -7.02 4.57
C SER A 43 -3.81 -6.15 3.32
N ILE A 44 -2.89 -5.19 3.25
CA ILE A 44 -2.77 -4.31 2.10
C ILE A 44 -1.33 -4.37 1.61
N VAL A 45 -1.16 -4.51 0.29
CA VAL A 45 0.16 -4.47 -0.33
C VAL A 45 0.15 -3.36 -1.37
N PHE A 46 1.15 -2.49 -1.30
CA PHE A 46 1.22 -1.32 -2.16
C PHE A 46 2.16 -1.56 -3.33
N ASP A 47 1.76 -1.07 -4.50
CA ASP A 47 2.60 -1.09 -5.69
C ASP A 47 3.17 0.32 -5.83
N GLN A 48 4.40 0.49 -5.36
CA GLN A 48 5.04 1.80 -5.32
C GLN A 48 6.38 1.76 -6.03
N GLU A 49 6.72 2.91 -6.64
CA GLU A 49 8.02 3.12 -7.25
C GLU A 49 8.72 4.20 -6.46
N PHE A 50 9.93 3.90 -6.03
CA PHE A 50 10.71 4.82 -5.22
C PHE A 50 11.73 5.53 -6.10
N PRO A 51 12.16 6.74 -5.71
CA PRO A 51 13.22 7.40 -6.44
C PRO A 51 14.49 6.57 -6.34
N ILE A 52 15.19 6.43 -7.44
CA ILE A 52 16.41 5.64 -7.50
C ILE A 52 17.58 6.60 -7.66
N ASP A 53 18.61 6.44 -6.83
CA ASP A 53 19.77 7.31 -6.93
C ASP A 53 20.60 6.94 -8.16
N GLU A 54 21.72 7.63 -8.33
CA GLU A 54 22.55 7.43 -9.50
C GLU A 54 23.13 6.02 -9.58
N THR A 55 23.20 5.32 -8.47
CA THR A 55 23.71 3.96 -8.44
C THR A 55 22.61 2.92 -8.60
N GLY A 56 21.35 3.35 -8.64
CA GLY A 56 20.22 2.45 -8.82
C GLY A 56 19.79 1.74 -7.55
N LYS A 57 20.13 2.26 -6.39
CA LYS A 57 19.82 1.61 -5.12
C LYS A 57 18.59 2.22 -4.47
N TYR A 58 17.60 1.39 -4.22
CA TYR A 58 16.36 1.83 -3.63
C TYR A 58 16.46 2.34 -2.21
N PRO A 59 17.07 1.59 -1.29
CA PRO A 59 17.03 2.01 0.11
C PRO A 59 17.65 3.37 0.33
N GLU A 60 18.66 3.72 -0.45
CA GLU A 60 19.36 4.97 -0.28
C GLU A 60 18.56 6.16 -0.83
N ALA A 61 17.57 5.87 -1.65
CA ALA A 61 16.73 6.90 -2.22
C ALA A 61 15.44 7.11 -1.45
N PHE A 62 15.25 6.36 -0.37
CA PHE A 62 14.02 6.48 0.41
C PHE A 62 13.93 7.86 1.06
N PRO A 63 12.78 8.54 0.96
CA PRO A 63 12.63 9.88 1.53
C PRO A 63 12.76 9.87 3.04
N GLU A 64 13.77 10.53 3.56
CA GLU A 64 14.01 10.56 4.99
C GLU A 64 12.92 11.30 5.75
N ALA A 65 12.23 12.22 5.09
CA ALA A 65 11.18 12.98 5.74
C ALA A 65 9.90 12.17 5.96
N LEU A 66 9.76 11.05 5.28
CA LEU A 66 8.55 10.26 5.37
C LEU A 66 8.54 9.40 6.63
N LYS A 67 7.53 9.58 7.47
CA LYS A 67 7.37 8.79 8.68
C LYS A 67 6.47 7.58 8.45
N ARG A 68 5.31 7.82 7.82
CA ARG A 68 4.35 6.74 7.59
C ARG A 68 3.34 7.15 6.54
N MET A 69 2.51 6.18 6.15
CA MET A 69 1.38 6.43 5.29
C MET A 69 0.12 6.09 6.06
N ASP A 70 -0.97 6.81 5.79
CA ASP A 70 -2.27 6.55 6.39
C ASP A 70 -3.34 6.56 5.30
N ILE A 71 -4.38 5.76 5.49
CA ILE A 71 -5.59 5.84 4.68
C ILE A 71 -6.72 6.20 5.63
N ASP A 72 -7.46 7.25 5.30
CA ASP A 72 -8.55 7.72 6.13
C ASP A 72 -9.61 6.64 6.30
N GLY A 73 -9.99 6.36 7.55
CA GLY A 73 -10.99 5.34 7.85
C GLY A 73 -10.44 3.92 7.92
N ILE A 74 -9.15 3.74 7.71
CA ILE A 74 -8.50 2.43 7.71
C ILE A 74 -7.44 2.42 8.81
N SER A 75 -7.40 1.35 9.60
CA SER A 75 -6.36 1.19 10.61
C SER A 75 -5.61 -0.12 10.36
N TYR A 76 -4.42 -0.22 10.91
CA TYR A 76 -3.61 -1.43 10.81
C TYR A 76 -2.73 -1.53 12.05
N SER A 77 -2.33 -2.75 12.40
CA SER A 77 -1.49 -2.94 13.57
C SER A 77 -0.02 -3.00 13.23
N GLU A 78 0.31 -3.46 12.03
CA GLU A 78 1.69 -3.55 11.59
C GLU A 78 1.80 -3.06 10.16
N GLY A 79 2.82 -2.28 9.90
CA GLY A 79 3.09 -1.80 8.56
C GLY A 79 4.53 -1.39 8.41
N GLY A 80 4.98 -1.28 7.18
CA GLY A 80 6.34 -0.87 6.90
C GLY A 80 6.77 -1.28 5.51
N TRP A 81 8.05 -1.07 5.26
CA TRP A 81 8.65 -1.39 3.97
C TRP A 81 9.58 -2.57 4.15
N VAL A 82 9.48 -3.53 3.23
CA VAL A 82 10.29 -4.73 3.25
C VAL A 82 10.91 -4.89 1.87
N GLU A 83 12.17 -5.29 1.83
CA GLU A 83 12.82 -5.57 0.57
C GLU A 83 12.42 -6.95 0.10
N ASN A 84 11.93 -7.05 -1.14
CA ASN A 84 11.54 -8.35 -1.67
C ASN A 84 12.74 -9.06 -2.31
N GLU A 85 12.50 -10.22 -2.93
CA GLU A 85 13.56 -11.02 -3.52
C GLU A 85 14.31 -10.32 -4.63
N GLU A 86 13.67 -9.35 -5.26
CA GLU A 86 14.28 -8.60 -6.34
C GLU A 86 15.03 -7.37 -5.85
N GLY A 87 15.08 -7.18 -4.54
CA GLY A 87 15.74 -6.01 -3.98
C GLY A 87 14.88 -4.77 -3.99
N LYS A 88 13.60 -4.90 -4.26
CA LYS A 88 12.67 -3.78 -4.35
C LYS A 88 11.94 -3.60 -3.03
N LEU A 89 11.81 -2.36 -2.59
CA LEU A 89 11.03 -2.07 -1.38
C LEU A 89 9.55 -2.22 -1.67
N VAL A 90 8.87 -2.89 -0.77
CA VAL A 90 7.42 -3.09 -0.87
C VAL A 90 6.80 -2.70 0.46
N ALA A 91 5.80 -1.84 0.41
CA ALA A 91 5.05 -1.46 1.60
C ALA A 91 3.90 -2.44 1.79
N SER A 92 3.66 -2.84 3.03
CA SER A 92 2.53 -3.69 3.33
C SER A 92 2.04 -3.42 4.74
N TRP A 93 0.74 -3.63 4.93
CA TRP A 93 0.08 -3.47 6.24
C TRP A 93 -0.62 -4.77 6.58
N SER A 94 -0.61 -5.14 7.85
CA SER A 94 -1.35 -6.32 8.31
C SER A 94 -2.33 -5.94 9.41
N ASN A 95 -3.28 -6.83 9.64
CA ASN A 95 -4.37 -6.63 10.59
C ASN A 95 -5.13 -5.34 10.26
N VAL A 96 -5.47 -5.19 9.01
CA VAL A 96 -6.13 -3.98 8.50
C VAL A 96 -7.61 -4.04 8.83
N LYS A 97 -8.14 -2.94 9.33
CA LYS A 97 -9.56 -2.81 9.65
C LYS A 97 -10.08 -1.50 9.13
N GLY A 98 -11.34 -1.49 8.74
CA GLY A 98 -11.98 -0.27 8.27
C GLY A 98 -12.96 -0.56 7.17
N THR A 99 -13.47 0.50 6.57
CA THR A 99 -14.43 0.41 5.48
C THR A 99 -13.72 0.66 4.16
N PHE A 100 -13.82 -0.29 3.25
CA PHE A 100 -13.18 -0.18 1.95
C PHE A 100 -14.19 0.40 0.95
N SER A 101 -14.24 1.72 0.91
CA SER A 101 -15.16 2.44 0.03
C SER A 101 -14.65 2.42 -1.41
N ASP A 102 -15.47 2.88 -2.34
CA ASP A 102 -15.08 2.95 -3.75
C ASP A 102 -13.90 3.88 -3.98
N THR A 103 -13.72 4.85 -3.11
CA THR A 103 -12.63 5.82 -3.19
C THR A 103 -11.94 5.91 -1.85
N LEU A 104 -10.62 5.80 -1.86
CA LEU A 104 -9.81 5.93 -0.65
C LEU A 104 -8.68 6.91 -0.92
N THR A 105 -8.27 7.64 0.10
CA THR A 105 -7.19 8.62 0.00
C THR A 105 -6.02 8.17 0.88
N LEU A 106 -4.87 7.98 0.25
CA LEU A 106 -3.63 7.64 0.94
C LEU A 106 -2.89 8.93 1.25
N ARG A 107 -2.51 9.12 2.52
CA ARG A 107 -1.79 10.31 2.95
C ARG A 107 -0.39 9.93 3.39
N PHE A 108 0.56 10.78 3.05
CA PHE A 108 1.96 10.62 3.41
C PHE A 108 2.26 11.59 4.54
N ILE A 109 2.74 11.07 5.66
CA ILE A 109 2.90 11.84 6.90
C ILE A 109 4.39 11.99 7.21
N ASN A 110 4.82 13.21 7.50
CA ASN A 110 6.22 13.47 7.82
C ASN A 110 6.47 13.31 9.33
N TRP A 111 7.71 13.52 9.75
CA TRP A 111 8.08 13.34 11.15
C TRP A 111 7.49 14.39 12.07
N ASP A 112 6.98 15.48 11.54
CA ASP A 112 6.25 16.48 12.32
C ASP A 112 4.76 16.19 12.36
N ASN A 113 4.34 15.02 11.87
CA ASN A 113 2.95 14.58 11.82
C ASN A 113 2.10 15.45 10.90
N GLU A 114 2.72 16.00 9.88
CA GLU A 114 2.01 16.81 8.89
C GLU A 114 1.85 16.02 7.61
N VAL A 115 0.77 16.30 6.88
CA VAL A 115 0.51 15.65 5.61
C VAL A 115 1.39 16.26 4.54
N MET A 116 2.31 15.46 3.98
CA MET A 116 3.20 15.91 2.91
C MET A 116 2.47 15.95 1.58
N GLY A 117 1.47 15.09 1.42
CA GLY A 117 0.69 14.99 0.21
C GLY A 117 -0.21 13.78 0.28
N SER A 118 -1.06 13.64 -0.72
CA SER A 118 -2.00 12.52 -0.74
C SER A 118 -2.25 12.07 -2.16
N VAL A 119 -2.72 10.82 -2.27
CA VAL A 119 -3.10 10.23 -3.55
C VAL A 119 -4.47 9.60 -3.39
N THR A 120 -5.37 9.88 -4.30
CA THR A 120 -6.71 9.32 -4.28
C THR A 120 -6.74 8.07 -5.17
N PHE A 121 -7.38 7.03 -4.65
CA PHE A 121 -7.48 5.75 -5.35
C PHE A 121 -8.94 5.39 -5.53
N ARG A 122 -9.20 4.71 -6.64
CA ARG A 122 -10.55 4.24 -6.95
C ARG A 122 -10.54 2.74 -7.08
N LEU A 123 -11.56 2.11 -6.47
CA LEU A 123 -11.74 0.66 -6.55
C LEU A 123 -12.04 0.24 -7.98
N GLN A 124 -11.33 -0.75 -8.43
CA GLN A 124 -11.51 -1.32 -9.76
C GLN A 124 -12.55 -2.43 -9.70
N LYS A 125 -13.49 -2.40 -10.63
CA LYS A 125 -14.57 -3.39 -10.65
C LYS A 125 -14.53 -4.24 -11.89
#